data_60ffb98b8ba9b2272a207781b6dc1249
#
_entry.id   60ffb98b8ba9b2272a207781b6dc1249
#
_cell.length_a   1.000
_cell.length_b   1.000
_cell.length_c   1.000
_cell.angle_alpha   90.00
_cell.angle_beta   90.00
_cell.angle_gamma   90.00
#
_symmetry.space_group_name_H-M   'P 1'
#
loop_
_entity.id
_entity.type
_entity.pdbx_description
1 polymer ?
#
loop_
_entity_poly.entity_id
_entity_poly.type
_entity_poly.pdbx_seq_one_letter_code
_entity_poly.pdbx_strand_id
1 'polypeptide(L)'
;KEIQMACDAGIELLELAWCDDQFSENEFHTQFDTTKVKDVNLILLSPKLFGELVVRASGRNALGVFRMKPLSDNQPPLKNNMLILVAEGVEKPGNLGAILRTCDGAGVDGLILAEPKIDVMHPQVIRNSLGSVFHVPIWITDNQSCFAFLTENNLTVYTTFMQHSTNLYDTQLADKTAFVVGTEHEGVSSFWVDKGKNINIPMNGVMDSLNVSVASALLVYEGLRQIK
;
A
#
# COMPACT_ATOMS: atom_id res chain seq x y z
N LYS A 1 1.90 17.42 2.48
CA LYS A 1 1.25 16.59 1.47
C LYS A 1 0.58 15.38 2.12
N GLU A 2 1.32 14.51 2.81
CA GLU A 2 0.80 13.28 3.42
C GLU A 2 -0.28 13.57 4.45
N ILE A 3 -0.13 14.61 5.28
CA ILE A 3 -1.16 15.08 6.23
C ILE A 3 -2.46 15.44 5.49
N GLN A 4 -2.34 16.21 4.39
CA GLN A 4 -3.52 16.59 3.60
C GLN A 4 -4.21 15.37 3.00
N MET A 5 -3.47 14.40 2.47
CA MET A 5 -4.03 13.16 1.94
C MET A 5 -4.77 12.35 3.00
N ALA A 6 -4.23 12.27 4.23
CA ALA A 6 -4.93 11.62 5.34
C ALA A 6 -6.24 12.33 5.68
N CYS A 7 -6.24 13.67 5.73
CA CYS A 7 -7.46 14.47 5.95
C CYS A 7 -8.49 14.27 4.81
N ASP A 8 -8.04 14.28 3.57
CA ASP A 8 -8.89 14.09 2.38
C ASP A 8 -9.51 12.68 2.36
N ALA A 9 -8.82 11.69 2.92
CA ALA A 9 -9.34 10.35 3.15
C ALA A 9 -10.30 10.23 4.35
N GLY A 10 -10.60 11.36 5.02
CA GLY A 10 -11.52 11.40 6.15
C GLY A 10 -10.96 10.82 7.45
N ILE A 11 -9.63 10.71 7.58
CA ILE A 11 -8.98 10.26 8.80
C ILE A 11 -8.92 11.43 9.79
N GLU A 12 -9.36 11.19 11.01
CA GLU A 12 -9.44 12.21 12.05
C GLU A 12 -8.04 12.69 12.48
N LEU A 13 -7.72 13.95 12.22
CA LEU A 13 -6.51 14.60 12.72
C LEU A 13 -6.75 15.06 14.16
N LEU A 14 -5.91 14.60 15.07
CA LEU A 14 -5.98 14.92 16.52
C LEU A 14 -5.06 16.07 16.88
N GLU A 15 -3.83 16.01 16.39
CA GLU A 15 -2.79 17.00 16.69
C GLU A 15 -2.02 17.36 15.42
N LEU A 16 -1.63 18.62 15.33
CA LEU A 16 -0.79 19.14 14.26
C LEU A 16 0.34 19.97 14.87
N ALA A 17 1.57 19.51 14.66
CA ALA A 17 2.74 20.14 15.20
C ALA A 17 3.68 20.68 14.12
N TRP A 18 4.31 21.82 14.38
CA TRP A 18 5.30 22.45 13.52
C TRP A 18 6.43 23.12 14.32
N CYS A 19 7.42 23.65 13.62
CA CYS A 19 8.50 24.43 14.17
C CYS A 19 8.56 25.78 13.45
N ASP A 20 8.75 26.87 14.17
CA ASP A 20 8.84 28.25 13.65
C ASP A 20 10.06 28.46 12.71
N ASP A 21 11.14 27.69 12.85
CA ASP A 21 12.25 27.63 11.89
C ASP A 21 11.80 27.13 10.50
N GLN A 22 10.67 26.44 10.41
CA GLN A 22 10.14 25.84 9.18
C GLN A 22 9.03 26.69 8.56
N PHE A 23 8.15 27.22 9.41
CA PHE A 23 7.00 28.03 9.03
C PHE A 23 6.79 29.12 10.08
N SER A 24 6.53 30.37 9.66
CA SER A 24 5.86 31.32 10.53
C SER A 24 4.42 30.86 10.79
N GLU A 25 3.81 31.27 11.88
CA GLU A 25 2.44 30.93 12.24
C GLU A 25 1.45 31.28 11.10
N ASN A 26 1.61 32.42 10.46
CA ASN A 26 0.78 32.85 9.33
C ASN A 26 0.95 31.96 8.09
N GLU A 27 2.18 31.57 7.75
CA GLU A 27 2.45 30.64 6.63
C GLU A 27 1.86 29.26 6.91
N PHE A 28 1.95 28.81 8.17
CA PHE A 28 1.40 27.53 8.59
C PHE A 28 -0.13 27.51 8.42
N HIS A 29 -0.85 28.53 8.94
CA HIS A 29 -2.31 28.64 8.78
C HIS A 29 -2.75 28.83 7.32
N THR A 30 -1.91 29.43 6.47
CA THR A 30 -2.19 29.57 5.04
C THR A 30 -2.03 28.24 4.31
N GLN A 31 -1.07 27.42 4.68
CA GLN A 31 -0.79 26.16 4.03
C GLN A 31 -1.70 25.02 4.52
N PHE A 32 -2.05 25.03 5.79
CA PHE A 32 -2.99 24.08 6.39
C PHE A 32 -4.29 24.82 6.68
N ASP A 33 -5.32 24.57 5.88
CA ASP A 33 -6.65 25.14 6.11
C ASP A 33 -7.23 24.59 7.43
N THR A 34 -6.80 25.21 8.53
CA THR A 34 -7.19 24.83 9.90
C THR A 34 -8.69 25.05 10.15
N THR A 35 -9.39 25.80 9.27
CA THR A 35 -10.84 26.00 9.36
C THR A 35 -11.62 24.72 9.04
N LYS A 36 -11.01 23.82 8.25
CA LYS A 36 -11.59 22.51 7.93
C LYS A 36 -11.38 21.45 9.00
N VAL A 37 -10.52 21.73 9.96
CA VAL A 37 -10.12 20.78 11.00
C VAL A 37 -10.56 21.36 12.35
N LYS A 38 -11.84 21.13 12.72
CA LYS A 38 -12.36 21.53 14.02
C LYS A 38 -11.71 20.66 15.11
N ASP A 39 -11.37 21.30 16.24
CA ASP A 39 -10.87 20.64 17.45
C ASP A 39 -9.46 20.00 17.35
N VAL A 40 -8.61 20.42 16.39
CA VAL A 40 -7.23 19.97 16.33
C VAL A 40 -6.36 20.72 17.33
N ASN A 41 -5.60 19.98 18.12
CA ASN A 41 -4.60 20.56 19.00
C ASN A 41 -3.37 21.01 18.20
N LEU A 42 -3.08 22.33 18.22
CA LEU A 42 -1.94 22.92 17.52
C LEU A 42 -0.76 23.01 18.48
N ILE A 43 0.40 22.48 18.07
CA ILE A 43 1.59 22.36 18.92
C ILE A 43 2.79 23.00 18.22
N LEU A 44 3.34 24.06 18.83
CA LEU A 44 4.63 24.60 18.41
C LEU A 44 5.76 23.84 19.11
N LEU A 45 6.66 23.27 18.35
CA LEU A 45 7.80 22.50 18.86
C LEU A 45 9.12 23.29 18.73
N SER A 46 10.03 23.09 19.69
CA SER A 46 11.38 23.61 19.54
C SER A 46 12.11 22.93 18.37
N PRO A 47 13.07 23.61 17.70
CA PRO A 47 13.84 23.04 16.58
C PRO A 47 14.50 21.70 16.93
N LYS A 48 15.04 21.59 18.15
CA LYS A 48 15.67 20.36 18.62
C LYS A 48 14.67 19.19 18.67
N LEU A 49 13.55 19.38 19.35
CA LEU A 49 12.52 18.33 19.51
C LEU A 49 11.90 17.98 18.16
N PHE A 50 11.64 18.97 17.31
CA PHE A 50 11.11 18.75 15.98
C PHE A 50 12.06 17.90 15.14
N GLY A 51 13.38 18.20 15.19
CA GLY A 51 14.41 17.44 14.47
C GLY A 51 14.54 15.99 14.91
N GLU A 52 14.22 15.67 16.17
CA GLU A 52 14.22 14.30 16.70
C GLU A 52 12.98 13.50 16.23
N LEU A 53 11.87 14.17 15.97
CA LEU A 53 10.59 13.53 15.62
C LEU A 53 10.40 13.36 14.09
N VAL A 54 11.01 14.22 13.27
CA VAL A 54 10.82 14.13 11.82
C VAL A 54 11.66 13.04 11.18
N VAL A 55 11.08 12.31 10.25
CA VAL A 55 11.78 11.27 9.47
C VAL A 55 12.80 11.87 8.49
N ARG A 56 12.70 13.14 8.19
CA ARG A 56 13.61 13.88 7.29
C ARG A 56 13.92 15.28 7.84
N ALA A 57 15.19 15.58 7.97
CA ALA A 57 15.66 16.89 8.40
C ALA A 57 15.60 17.99 7.32
N SER A 58 15.25 17.66 6.06
CA SER A 58 15.27 18.62 4.94
C SER A 58 13.87 19.00 4.47
N GLY A 59 13.62 20.29 4.30
CA GLY A 59 12.36 20.87 3.81
C GLY A 59 11.43 21.37 4.92
N ARG A 60 10.38 22.05 4.51
CA ARG A 60 9.32 22.50 5.41
C ARG A 60 8.44 21.32 5.80
N ASN A 61 8.41 20.98 7.05
CA ASN A 61 7.70 19.81 7.57
C ASN A 61 6.72 20.20 8.68
N ALA A 62 5.64 19.44 8.77
CA ALA A 62 4.74 19.43 9.90
C ALA A 62 4.50 17.97 10.31
N LEU A 63 4.08 17.75 11.55
CA LEU A 63 3.76 16.44 12.09
C LEU A 63 2.27 16.39 12.39
N GLY A 64 1.57 15.36 11.92
CA GLY A 64 0.18 15.10 12.26
C GLY A 64 0.02 13.83 13.05
N VAL A 65 -0.80 13.87 14.10
CA VAL A 65 -1.24 12.70 14.86
C VAL A 65 -2.69 12.42 14.48
N PHE A 66 -2.96 11.20 14.04
CA PHE A 66 -4.25 10.78 13.49
C PHE A 66 -4.84 9.61 14.25
N ARG A 67 -6.19 9.56 14.32
CA ARG A 67 -6.91 8.40 14.84
C ARG A 67 -7.18 7.42 13.70
N MET A 68 -6.53 6.26 13.76
CA MET A 68 -6.71 5.21 12.76
C MET A 68 -7.72 4.15 13.21
N LYS A 69 -8.48 3.62 12.25
CA LYS A 69 -9.28 2.40 12.44
C LYS A 69 -8.42 1.16 12.14
N PRO A 70 -8.69 0.01 12.79
CA PRO A 70 -8.02 -1.23 12.43
C PRO A 70 -8.23 -1.59 10.96
N LEU A 71 -7.15 -2.00 10.27
CA LEU A 71 -7.21 -2.43 8.87
C LEU A 71 -7.60 -3.92 8.73
N SER A 72 -7.66 -4.67 9.82
CA SER A 72 -8.11 -6.07 9.86
C SER A 72 -9.57 -6.26 9.47
N ASP A 73 -10.40 -5.24 9.66
CA ASP A 73 -11.85 -5.31 9.41
C ASP A 73 -12.24 -4.72 8.04
N ASN A 74 -11.24 -4.37 7.22
CA ASN A 74 -11.42 -3.60 6.00
C ASN A 74 -11.32 -4.47 4.73
N GLN A 75 -12.18 -5.49 4.61
CA GLN A 75 -12.22 -6.32 3.40
C GLN A 75 -12.51 -5.48 2.14
N PRO A 76 -11.88 -5.78 1.00
CA PRO A 76 -12.15 -5.09 -0.26
C PRO A 76 -13.64 -5.16 -0.65
N PRO A 77 -14.23 -4.05 -1.12
CA PRO A 77 -15.62 -4.03 -1.57
C PRO A 77 -15.80 -4.89 -2.82
N LEU A 78 -16.86 -5.71 -2.84
CA LEU A 78 -17.13 -6.61 -3.95
C LEU A 78 -17.70 -5.88 -5.17
N LYS A 79 -17.17 -6.22 -6.35
CA LYS A 79 -17.60 -5.72 -7.67
C LYS A 79 -17.71 -6.84 -8.68
N ASN A 80 -18.33 -6.57 -9.81
CA ASN A 80 -18.44 -7.55 -10.92
C ASN A 80 -17.07 -7.86 -11.53
N ASN A 81 -16.29 -6.81 -11.81
CA ASN A 81 -14.90 -6.91 -12.24
C ASN A 81 -14.03 -6.46 -11.06
N MET A 82 -13.02 -7.25 -10.72
CA MET A 82 -12.14 -6.96 -9.57
C MET A 82 -10.69 -7.23 -9.91
N LEU A 83 -9.84 -6.31 -9.50
CA LEU A 83 -8.40 -6.46 -9.53
C LEU A 83 -7.84 -6.31 -8.12
N ILE A 84 -7.39 -7.41 -7.54
CA ILE A 84 -6.80 -7.48 -6.20
C ILE A 84 -5.32 -7.80 -6.30
N LEU A 85 -4.52 -7.13 -5.50
CA LEU A 85 -3.14 -7.53 -5.24
C LEU A 85 -3.03 -8.09 -3.83
N VAL A 86 -2.47 -9.27 -3.69
CA VAL A 86 -2.09 -9.89 -2.42
C VAL A 86 -0.57 -9.81 -2.27
N ALA A 87 -0.08 -9.13 -1.25
CA ALA A 87 1.34 -9.06 -0.93
C ALA A 87 1.58 -9.86 0.36
N GLU A 88 2.17 -11.05 0.20
CA GLU A 88 2.46 -11.96 1.30
C GLU A 88 3.80 -11.62 1.94
N GLY A 89 3.84 -11.54 3.27
CA GLY A 89 5.06 -11.45 4.05
C GLY A 89 5.89 -10.19 3.82
N VAL A 90 5.29 -9.11 3.28
CA VAL A 90 6.02 -7.87 3.01
C VAL A 90 6.66 -7.31 4.27
N GLU A 91 7.96 -6.94 4.18
CA GLU A 91 8.75 -6.51 5.34
C GLU A 91 9.47 -5.17 5.15
N LYS A 92 9.76 -4.77 3.89
CA LYS A 92 10.49 -3.53 3.62
C LYS A 92 9.56 -2.35 3.36
N PRO A 93 9.70 -1.24 4.13
CA PRO A 93 8.84 -0.08 3.98
C PRO A 93 8.93 0.58 2.59
N GLY A 94 10.09 0.49 1.93
CA GLY A 94 10.28 0.98 0.57
C GLY A 94 9.45 0.22 -0.45
N ASN A 95 9.42 -1.11 -0.36
CA ASN A 95 8.65 -1.96 -1.26
C ASN A 95 7.14 -1.81 -1.03
N LEU A 96 6.70 -1.83 0.23
CA LEU A 96 5.29 -1.61 0.54
C LEU A 96 4.82 -0.23 0.08
N GLY A 97 5.63 0.82 0.29
CA GLY A 97 5.31 2.16 -0.20
C GLY A 97 5.20 2.24 -1.73
N ALA A 98 6.09 1.56 -2.47
CA ALA A 98 6.04 1.50 -3.93
C ALA A 98 4.83 0.68 -4.43
N ILE A 99 4.51 -0.45 -3.77
CA ILE A 99 3.32 -1.25 -4.06
C ILE A 99 2.05 -0.40 -3.88
N LEU A 100 1.93 0.32 -2.77
CA LEU A 100 0.80 1.21 -2.50
C LEU A 100 0.61 2.28 -3.56
N ARG A 101 1.70 2.91 -4.03
CA ARG A 101 1.64 3.88 -5.13
C ARG A 101 1.18 3.26 -6.44
N THR A 102 1.62 2.04 -6.72
CA THR A 102 1.17 1.28 -7.90
C THR A 102 -0.31 0.95 -7.81
N CYS A 103 -0.77 0.47 -6.65
CA CYS A 103 -2.17 0.14 -6.40
C CYS A 103 -3.08 1.37 -6.55
N ASP A 104 -2.67 2.51 -5.99
CA ASP A 104 -3.37 3.78 -6.11
C ASP A 104 -3.45 4.24 -7.58
N GLY A 105 -2.29 4.29 -8.25
CA GLY A 105 -2.19 4.73 -9.65
C GLY A 105 -2.97 3.87 -10.64
N ALA A 106 -3.09 2.57 -10.39
CA ALA A 106 -3.87 1.64 -11.21
C ALA A 106 -5.34 1.53 -10.76
N GLY A 107 -5.69 2.10 -9.61
CA GLY A 107 -7.04 2.02 -9.06
C GLY A 107 -7.46 0.58 -8.79
N VAL A 108 -6.60 -0.23 -8.13
CA VAL A 108 -6.96 -1.59 -7.72
C VAL A 108 -8.15 -1.57 -6.77
N ASP A 109 -8.93 -2.64 -6.76
CA ASP A 109 -10.10 -2.74 -5.90
C ASP A 109 -9.75 -3.12 -4.47
N GLY A 110 -8.54 -3.64 -4.24
CA GLY A 110 -7.98 -3.88 -2.92
C GLY A 110 -6.52 -4.33 -2.95
N LEU A 111 -5.80 -3.97 -1.89
CA LEU A 111 -4.49 -4.53 -1.52
C LEU A 111 -4.70 -5.38 -0.27
N ILE A 112 -4.49 -6.68 -0.38
CA ILE A 112 -4.50 -7.58 0.77
C ILE A 112 -3.07 -7.81 1.22
N LEU A 113 -2.79 -7.49 2.48
CA LEU A 113 -1.50 -7.77 3.10
C LEU A 113 -1.65 -9.03 3.94
N ALA A 114 -1.17 -10.14 3.41
CA ALA A 114 -1.20 -11.42 4.06
C ALA A 114 0.10 -11.62 4.86
N GLU A 115 -0.01 -11.87 6.17
CA GLU A 115 1.14 -12.06 7.07
C GLU A 115 2.20 -10.92 6.97
N PRO A 116 1.82 -9.62 6.95
CA PRO A 116 2.81 -8.56 6.84
C PRO A 116 3.76 -8.54 8.05
N LYS A 117 5.05 -8.31 7.80
CA LYS A 117 6.08 -8.21 8.82
C LYS A 117 6.44 -6.77 9.18
N ILE A 118 5.66 -5.82 8.69
CA ILE A 118 5.83 -4.40 8.93
C ILE A 118 4.48 -3.75 9.24
N ASP A 119 4.50 -2.75 10.12
CA ASP A 119 3.34 -1.89 10.33
C ASP A 119 3.09 -1.03 9.07
N VAL A 120 1.89 -1.14 8.52
CA VAL A 120 1.45 -0.40 7.33
C VAL A 120 1.47 1.11 7.58
N MET A 121 1.20 1.53 8.83
CA MET A 121 1.22 2.94 9.24
C MET A 121 2.61 3.40 9.70
N HIS A 122 3.64 2.58 9.53
CA HIS A 122 5.01 3.01 9.82
C HIS A 122 5.35 4.29 9.02
N PRO A 123 5.96 5.33 9.65
CA PRO A 123 6.23 6.63 9.00
C PRO A 123 6.97 6.54 7.67
N GLN A 124 7.87 5.57 7.51
CA GLN A 124 8.56 5.35 6.25
C GLN A 124 7.65 4.76 5.15
N VAL A 125 6.64 3.95 5.50
CA VAL A 125 5.63 3.46 4.54
C VAL A 125 4.76 4.61 4.06
N ILE A 126 4.22 5.41 4.98
CA ILE A 126 3.41 6.61 4.67
C ILE A 126 4.18 7.51 3.70
N ARG A 127 5.44 7.76 4.01
CA ARG A 127 6.29 8.60 3.19
C ARG A 127 6.61 8.00 1.81
N ASN A 128 7.05 6.72 1.77
CA ASN A 128 7.41 6.06 0.52
C ASN A 128 6.19 5.86 -0.40
N SER A 129 4.99 5.75 0.18
CA SER A 129 3.73 5.72 -0.54
C SER A 129 3.26 7.11 -1.01
N LEU A 130 3.92 8.20 -0.56
CA LEU A 130 3.48 9.60 -0.77
C LEU A 130 2.05 9.84 -0.28
N GLY A 131 1.57 9.06 0.69
CA GLY A 131 0.23 9.15 1.28
C GLY A 131 -0.82 8.28 0.59
N SER A 132 -0.50 7.52 -0.48
CA SER A 132 -1.47 6.62 -1.12
C SER A 132 -1.98 5.53 -0.17
N VAL A 133 -1.26 5.23 0.92
CA VAL A 133 -1.70 4.35 2.00
C VAL A 133 -3.05 4.74 2.60
N PHE A 134 -3.45 6.00 2.50
CA PHE A 134 -4.72 6.50 3.03
C PHE A 134 -5.90 6.34 2.05
N HIS A 135 -5.64 6.05 0.77
CA HIS A 135 -6.65 5.97 -0.28
C HIS A 135 -6.85 4.57 -0.82
N VAL A 136 -5.81 3.74 -0.83
CA VAL A 136 -5.91 2.35 -1.28
C VAL A 136 -6.75 1.54 -0.27
N PRO A 137 -7.76 0.77 -0.70
CA PRO A 137 -8.45 -0.17 0.17
C PRO A 137 -7.47 -1.26 0.62
N ILE A 138 -7.03 -1.21 1.89
CA ILE A 138 -6.08 -2.15 2.46
C ILE A 138 -6.79 -3.06 3.45
N TRP A 139 -6.60 -4.36 3.32
CA TRP A 139 -6.99 -5.36 4.30
C TRP A 139 -5.78 -6.13 4.81
N ILE A 140 -5.59 -6.18 6.13
CA ILE A 140 -4.52 -6.94 6.80
C ILE A 140 -5.12 -8.22 7.34
N THR A 141 -4.55 -9.37 6.97
CA THR A 141 -5.07 -10.67 7.38
C THR A 141 -3.99 -11.75 7.34
N ASP A 142 -4.34 -12.99 7.70
CA ASP A 142 -3.53 -14.18 7.50
C ASP A 142 -3.79 -14.81 6.11
N ASN A 143 -2.92 -15.74 5.72
CA ASN A 143 -3.04 -16.45 4.44
C ASN A 143 -4.33 -17.24 4.31
N GLN A 144 -4.80 -17.88 5.38
CA GLN A 144 -6.01 -18.72 5.38
C GLN A 144 -7.25 -17.88 5.12
N SER A 145 -7.40 -16.79 5.88
CA SER A 145 -8.54 -15.86 5.74
C SER A 145 -8.51 -15.14 4.38
N CYS A 146 -7.31 -14.79 3.89
CA CYS A 146 -7.14 -14.23 2.56
C CYS A 146 -7.66 -15.21 1.49
N PHE A 147 -7.20 -16.46 1.50
CA PHE A 147 -7.59 -17.46 0.51
C PHE A 147 -9.08 -17.79 0.57
N ALA A 148 -9.65 -17.86 1.78
CA ALA A 148 -11.10 -18.05 1.96
C ALA A 148 -11.89 -16.92 1.29
N PHE A 149 -11.54 -15.67 1.56
CA PHE A 149 -12.16 -14.50 0.92
C PHE A 149 -12.09 -14.57 -0.61
N LEU A 150 -10.92 -14.87 -1.18
CA LEU A 150 -10.73 -14.95 -2.62
C LEU A 150 -11.62 -16.03 -3.25
N THR A 151 -11.68 -17.19 -2.61
CA THR A 151 -12.46 -18.37 -3.09
C THR A 151 -13.95 -18.13 -2.98
N GLU A 152 -14.45 -17.68 -1.84
CA GLU A 152 -15.86 -17.40 -1.58
C GLU A 152 -16.43 -16.33 -2.53
N ASN A 153 -15.59 -15.40 -2.98
CA ASN A 153 -16.00 -14.35 -3.90
C ASN A 153 -15.66 -14.64 -5.37
N ASN A 154 -15.26 -15.88 -5.68
CA ASN A 154 -14.97 -16.37 -7.03
C ASN A 154 -13.86 -15.57 -7.75
N LEU A 155 -12.83 -15.12 -7.02
CA LEU A 155 -11.65 -14.55 -7.65
C LEU A 155 -10.73 -15.66 -8.19
N THR A 156 -10.27 -15.50 -9.42
CA THR A 156 -9.23 -16.37 -9.96
C THR A 156 -7.89 -15.90 -9.38
N VAL A 157 -7.23 -16.81 -8.65
CA VAL A 157 -5.93 -16.55 -8.02
C VAL A 157 -4.81 -16.85 -9.02
N TYR A 158 -3.91 -15.90 -9.20
CA TYR A 158 -2.68 -16.05 -9.97
C TYR A 158 -1.48 -15.87 -9.04
N THR A 159 -0.67 -16.91 -8.91
CA THR A 159 0.50 -16.93 -8.01
C THR A 159 1.80 -16.78 -8.81
N THR A 160 2.77 -16.07 -8.27
CA THR A 160 4.06 -15.84 -8.94
C THR A 160 5.09 -16.94 -8.66
N PHE A 161 4.66 -18.21 -8.74
CA PHE A 161 5.59 -19.34 -8.71
C PHE A 161 6.27 -19.51 -10.07
N MET A 162 7.59 -19.74 -10.05
CA MET A 162 8.37 -19.98 -11.29
C MET A 162 8.09 -21.35 -11.90
N GLN A 163 7.80 -22.36 -11.07
CA GLN A 163 7.57 -23.73 -11.53
C GLN A 163 6.19 -23.88 -12.19
N HIS A 164 6.18 -24.54 -13.36
CA HIS A 164 4.94 -24.80 -14.12
C HIS A 164 4.09 -23.55 -14.37
N SER A 165 4.74 -22.42 -14.62
CA SER A 165 4.07 -21.13 -14.80
C SER A 165 3.82 -20.82 -16.28
N THR A 166 2.74 -20.08 -16.54
CA THR A 166 2.42 -19.50 -17.86
C THR A 166 2.94 -18.06 -17.90
N ASN A 167 3.41 -17.61 -19.04
CA ASN A 167 3.81 -16.22 -19.22
C ASN A 167 2.62 -15.28 -18.98
N LEU A 168 2.83 -14.24 -18.16
CA LEU A 168 1.82 -13.24 -17.85
C LEU A 168 1.16 -12.64 -19.09
N TYR A 169 1.97 -12.32 -20.11
CA TYR A 169 1.50 -11.64 -21.32
C TYR A 169 0.76 -12.55 -22.30
N ASP A 170 0.88 -13.87 -22.13
CA ASP A 170 0.15 -14.88 -22.90
C ASP A 170 -1.07 -15.40 -22.12
N THR A 171 -1.28 -14.92 -20.89
CA THR A 171 -2.37 -15.36 -20.02
C THR A 171 -3.59 -14.46 -20.19
N GLN A 172 -4.73 -15.05 -20.55
CA GLN A 172 -6.01 -14.34 -20.47
C GLN A 172 -6.49 -14.33 -19.01
N LEU A 173 -6.56 -13.16 -18.44
CA LEU A 173 -7.01 -12.96 -17.06
C LEU A 173 -8.53 -13.04 -16.95
N ALA A 174 -9.02 -13.47 -15.79
CA ALA A 174 -10.44 -13.47 -15.47
C ALA A 174 -10.91 -12.07 -15.06
N ASP A 175 -12.21 -11.81 -15.18
CA ASP A 175 -12.82 -10.53 -14.78
C ASP A 175 -12.62 -10.23 -13.28
N LYS A 176 -12.55 -11.28 -12.46
CA LYS A 176 -12.19 -11.20 -11.05
C LYS A 176 -10.83 -11.85 -10.84
N THR A 177 -9.80 -11.05 -10.75
CA THR A 177 -8.41 -11.49 -10.64
C THR A 177 -7.79 -11.06 -9.32
N ALA A 178 -7.07 -11.98 -8.68
CA ALA A 178 -6.18 -11.73 -7.58
C ALA A 178 -4.76 -12.20 -7.93
N PHE A 179 -3.79 -11.28 -7.92
CA PHE A 179 -2.38 -11.62 -8.02
C PHE A 179 -1.77 -11.80 -6.65
N VAL A 180 -0.99 -12.86 -6.44
CA VAL A 180 -0.26 -13.13 -5.22
C VAL A 180 1.23 -12.99 -5.47
N VAL A 181 1.86 -12.06 -4.76
CA VAL A 181 3.32 -11.87 -4.74
C VAL A 181 3.85 -12.16 -3.34
N GLY A 182 5.04 -12.73 -3.27
CA GLY A 182 5.70 -13.11 -2.03
C GLY A 182 6.85 -12.17 -1.65
N THR A 183 7.69 -12.64 -0.72
CA THR A 183 8.90 -11.92 -0.28
C THR A 183 9.97 -11.90 -1.37
N GLU A 184 10.96 -11.01 -1.24
CA GLU A 184 12.07 -10.90 -2.23
C GLU A 184 13.01 -12.10 -2.19
N HIS A 185 13.11 -12.81 -1.08
CA HIS A 185 14.07 -13.92 -0.90
C HIS A 185 13.44 -15.29 -1.12
N GLU A 186 12.24 -15.49 -0.59
CA GLU A 186 11.59 -16.82 -0.58
C GLU A 186 10.47 -16.91 -1.65
N GLY A 187 10.08 -15.77 -2.23
CA GLY A 187 8.92 -15.71 -3.12
C GLY A 187 7.61 -15.93 -2.36
N VAL A 188 6.64 -16.52 -3.02
CA VAL A 188 5.35 -16.90 -2.45
C VAL A 188 5.53 -18.18 -1.60
N SER A 189 4.96 -18.21 -0.40
CA SER A 189 5.13 -19.36 0.52
C SER A 189 4.47 -20.64 0.02
N SER A 190 4.85 -21.76 0.63
CA SER A 190 4.27 -23.08 0.32
C SER A 190 2.77 -23.17 0.60
N PHE A 191 2.21 -22.23 1.38
CA PHE A 191 0.76 -22.16 1.60
C PHE A 191 -0.01 -22.03 0.26
N TRP A 192 0.54 -21.30 -0.71
CA TRP A 192 -0.13 -21.01 -1.98
C TRP A 192 0.08 -22.08 -3.07
N VAL A 193 0.83 -23.14 -2.79
CA VAL A 193 1.00 -24.27 -3.72
C VAL A 193 -0.39 -24.88 -4.02
N ASP A 194 -0.67 -25.09 -5.28
CA ASP A 194 -1.93 -25.64 -5.82
C ASP A 194 -3.20 -24.81 -5.48
N LYS A 195 -3.02 -23.56 -5.01
CA LYS A 195 -4.15 -22.66 -4.69
C LYS A 195 -4.43 -21.60 -5.76
N GLY A 196 -3.69 -21.63 -6.86
CA GLY A 196 -3.87 -20.68 -7.95
C GLY A 196 -3.21 -21.15 -9.24
N LYS A 197 -3.39 -20.37 -10.30
CA LYS A 197 -2.69 -20.54 -11.56
C LYS A 197 -1.31 -19.89 -11.46
N ASN A 198 -0.25 -20.64 -11.74
CA ASN A 198 1.10 -20.08 -11.69
C ASN A 198 1.36 -19.24 -12.94
N ILE A 199 1.82 -18.01 -12.73
CA ILE A 199 2.23 -17.09 -13.79
C ILE A 199 3.65 -16.59 -13.53
N ASN A 200 4.34 -16.24 -14.59
CA ASN A 200 5.64 -15.59 -14.51
C ASN A 200 5.72 -14.33 -15.37
N ILE A 201 6.59 -13.42 -14.98
CA ILE A 201 7.04 -12.30 -15.80
C ILE A 201 8.31 -12.77 -16.50
N PRO A 202 8.37 -12.78 -17.86
CA PRO A 202 9.51 -13.33 -18.59
C PRO A 202 10.79 -12.55 -18.27
N MET A 203 11.84 -13.29 -17.94
CA MET A 203 13.18 -12.79 -17.68
C MET A 203 14.12 -13.23 -18.79
N ASN A 204 14.68 -12.28 -19.55
CA ASN A 204 15.56 -12.56 -20.68
C ASN A 204 17.04 -12.24 -20.39
N GLY A 205 17.35 -11.84 -19.17
CA GLY A 205 18.69 -11.47 -18.72
C GLY A 205 19.33 -12.54 -17.83
N VAL A 206 20.35 -12.11 -17.08
CA VAL A 206 21.09 -12.97 -16.13
C VAL A 206 20.34 -13.11 -14.79
N MET A 207 19.53 -12.12 -14.43
CA MET A 207 18.77 -12.14 -13.18
C MET A 207 17.56 -13.05 -13.32
N ASP A 208 17.23 -13.76 -12.26
CA ASP A 208 16.12 -14.72 -12.17
C ASP A 208 14.84 -14.13 -11.57
N SER A 209 14.92 -12.94 -10.98
CA SER A 209 13.76 -12.30 -10.35
C SER A 209 13.80 -10.76 -10.43
N LEU A 210 12.64 -10.14 -10.26
CA LEU A 210 12.47 -8.70 -10.11
C LEU A 210 12.25 -8.35 -8.64
N ASN A 211 12.54 -7.09 -8.28
CA ASN A 211 12.07 -6.55 -7.01
C ASN A 211 10.54 -6.69 -6.92
N VAL A 212 10.02 -7.05 -5.75
CA VAL A 212 8.59 -7.35 -5.55
C VAL A 212 7.68 -6.19 -5.94
N SER A 213 8.09 -4.93 -5.70
CA SER A 213 7.28 -3.78 -6.09
C SER A 213 7.25 -3.56 -7.60
N VAL A 214 8.32 -3.93 -8.31
CA VAL A 214 8.37 -3.90 -9.79
C VAL A 214 7.51 -5.01 -10.35
N ALA A 215 7.62 -6.24 -9.84
CA ALA A 215 6.77 -7.35 -10.22
C ALA A 215 5.29 -7.02 -10.02
N SER A 216 4.94 -6.47 -8.85
CA SER A 216 3.58 -6.01 -8.54
C SER A 216 3.07 -4.98 -9.56
N ALA A 217 3.91 -4.04 -9.97
CA ALA A 217 3.52 -3.04 -10.96
C ALA A 217 3.19 -3.66 -12.32
N LEU A 218 4.02 -4.58 -12.79
CA LEU A 218 3.78 -5.27 -14.08
C LEU A 218 2.49 -6.10 -14.05
N LEU A 219 2.26 -6.86 -12.96
CA LEU A 219 1.04 -7.65 -12.77
C LEU A 219 -0.21 -6.77 -12.73
N VAL A 220 -0.19 -5.74 -11.90
CA VAL A 220 -1.34 -4.84 -11.70
C VAL A 220 -1.68 -4.07 -12.98
N TYR A 221 -0.69 -3.55 -13.71
CA TYR A 221 -0.95 -2.83 -14.95
C TYR A 221 -1.36 -3.76 -16.10
N GLU A 222 -0.91 -5.00 -16.12
CA GLU A 222 -1.44 -5.99 -17.05
C GLU A 222 -2.89 -6.35 -16.71
N GLY A 223 -3.21 -6.51 -15.42
CA GLY A 223 -4.59 -6.66 -14.94
C GLY A 223 -5.47 -5.47 -15.33
N LEU A 224 -4.99 -4.24 -15.12
CA LEU A 224 -5.69 -3.03 -15.54
C LEU A 224 -5.98 -3.03 -17.05
N ARG A 225 -4.99 -3.41 -17.87
CA ARG A 225 -5.14 -3.46 -19.33
C ARG A 225 -6.19 -4.46 -19.80
N GLN A 226 -6.35 -5.59 -19.09
CA GLN A 226 -7.28 -6.66 -19.50
C GLN A 226 -8.67 -6.55 -18.89
N ILE A 227 -8.79 -6.02 -17.65
CA ILE A 227 -10.02 -6.11 -16.84
C ILE A 227 -10.76 -4.76 -16.79
N LYS A 228 -10.05 -3.65 -16.87
CA LYS A 228 -10.59 -2.28 -16.78
C LYS A 228 -10.36 -1.52 -18.10
#